data_1cb3e51dbc72f7d7f6427bd66971a191
#
_entry.id   1cb3e51dbc72f7d7f6427bd66971a191
#
_cell.length_a   1.000
_cell.length_b   1.000
_cell.length_c   1.000
_cell.angle_alpha   90.00
_cell.angle_beta   90.00
_cell.angle_gamma   90.00
#
_symmetry.space_group_name_H-M   'P 1'
#
loop_
_entity.id
_entity.type
_entity.pdbx_description
1 polymer ?
#
loop_
_entity_poly.entity_id
_entity_poly.type
_entity_poly.pdbx_seq_one_letter_code
_entity_poly.pdbx_strand_id
1 'polypeptide(L)'
;MNTVNNHTAIGKPAGRVLIAPRAIASIAAAAALQTDGVAGLTDPQGPPFVLPPGEARRGVDVHVHQNDLAVDVHLIVQTGRSIADVARAAQSAVRAALSFTLDLPEPTVNIRVQGVGGR
;
A
#
# COMPACT_ATOMS: atom_id res chain seq x y z
N MET A 1 8.21 -12.49 19.85
CA MET A 1 8.40 -12.01 19.57
C MET A 1 8.80 -11.22 19.07
N ASN A 2 9.26 -10.86 18.74
CA ASN A 2 9.68 -10.13 18.35
C ASN A 2 9.74 -9.39 17.68
N THR A 3 9.68 -9.40 17.59
CA THR A 3 9.87 -8.71 16.65
C THR A 3 10.34 -7.37 16.60
N VAL A 4 11.23 -6.97 17.06
CA VAL A 4 11.85 -5.71 17.05
C VAL A 4 12.63 -5.42 15.84
N ASN A 5 12.68 -6.33 14.96
CA ASN A 5 13.40 -6.10 13.73
C ASN A 5 12.59 -5.30 12.78
N ASN A 6 13.24 -4.74 11.75
CA ASN A 6 12.58 -4.02 10.67
C ASN A 6 12.20 -4.94 9.53
N HIS A 7 12.07 -6.22 9.82
CA HIS A 7 11.81 -7.21 8.78
C HIS A 7 10.63 -8.07 9.15
N THR A 8 9.95 -8.54 8.11
CA THR A 8 8.81 -9.43 8.23
C THR A 8 9.15 -10.74 7.56
N ALA A 9 8.95 -11.83 8.26
CA ALA A 9 9.22 -13.15 7.70
C ALA A 9 8.03 -13.59 6.88
N ILE A 10 8.28 -13.94 5.63
CA ILE A 10 7.25 -14.39 4.69
C ILE A 10 7.80 -15.62 4.00
N GLY A 11 6.94 -16.62 3.83
CA GLY A 11 7.30 -17.78 3.05
C GLY A 11 7.38 -19.04 3.86
N LYS A 12 8.10 -19.98 3.35
CA LYS A 12 8.09 -21.32 3.84
C LYS A 12 9.18 -21.59 4.86
N PRO A 13 8.98 -22.63 5.69
CA PRO A 13 9.96 -22.91 6.76
C PRO A 13 11.32 -23.38 6.28
N ALA A 14 11.43 -23.92 5.07
CA ALA A 14 12.69 -24.45 4.58
C ALA A 14 13.77 -23.39 4.47
N GLY A 15 13.37 -22.18 4.49
CA GLY A 15 14.24 -21.04 4.53
C GLY A 15 13.37 -19.85 4.71
N ARG A 16 13.93 -18.75 5.14
CA ARG A 16 13.16 -17.57 5.40
C ARG A 16 13.52 -16.48 4.42
N VAL A 17 12.49 -15.84 3.91
CA VAL A 17 12.67 -14.60 3.16
C VAL A 17 12.19 -13.49 4.07
N LEU A 18 13.10 -12.61 4.43
CA LEU A 18 12.78 -11.49 5.31
C LEU A 18 12.63 -10.25 4.46
N ILE A 19 11.45 -9.66 4.51
CA ILE A 19 11.13 -8.50 3.69
C ILE A 19 10.83 -7.34 4.62
N ALA A 20 11.54 -6.24 4.43
CA ALA A 20 11.33 -5.05 5.24
C ALA A 20 9.94 -4.47 4.97
N PRO A 21 9.23 -4.03 6.01
CA PRO A 21 7.93 -3.37 5.79
C PRO A 21 7.99 -2.22 4.80
N ARG A 22 9.09 -1.48 4.77
CA ARG A 22 9.26 -0.39 3.82
C ARG A 22 9.25 -0.91 2.38
N ALA A 23 9.78 -2.11 2.14
CA ALA A 23 9.75 -2.69 0.80
C ALA A 23 8.32 -3.05 0.41
N ILE A 24 7.55 -3.59 1.35
CA ILE A 24 6.14 -3.90 1.11
C ILE A 24 5.38 -2.61 0.81
N ALA A 25 5.64 -1.56 1.59
CA ALA A 25 4.99 -0.27 1.36
C ALA A 25 5.34 0.29 -0.01
N SER A 26 6.57 0.11 -0.46
CA SER A 26 6.98 0.59 -1.78
C SER A 26 6.25 -0.13 -2.91
N ILE A 27 6.06 -1.44 -2.77
CA ILE A 27 5.31 -2.22 -3.77
C ILE A 27 3.87 -1.73 -3.84
N ALA A 28 3.24 -1.56 -2.68
CA ALA A 28 1.87 -1.10 -2.62
C ALA A 28 1.72 0.31 -3.18
N ALA A 29 2.65 1.19 -2.84
CA ALA A 29 2.61 2.57 -3.31
C ALA A 29 2.75 2.63 -4.83
N ALA A 30 3.67 1.85 -5.39
CA ALA A 30 3.87 1.84 -6.84
C ALA A 30 2.60 1.38 -7.56
N ALA A 31 1.96 0.34 -7.06
CA ALA A 31 0.74 -0.17 -7.67
C ALA A 31 -0.39 0.86 -7.60
N ALA A 32 -0.52 1.52 -6.45
CA ALA A 32 -1.55 2.54 -6.28
C ALA A 32 -1.32 3.73 -7.21
N LEU A 33 -0.06 4.16 -7.33
CA LEU A 33 0.26 5.30 -8.19
C LEU A 33 0.01 5.03 -9.67
N GLN A 34 0.05 3.78 -10.09
CA GLN A 34 -0.20 3.41 -11.47
C GLN A 34 -1.70 3.27 -11.77
N THR A 35 -2.53 3.36 -10.76
CA THR A 35 -3.97 3.21 -10.93
C THR A 35 -4.55 4.50 -11.52
N ASP A 36 -5.30 4.35 -12.59
CA ASP A 36 -5.95 5.48 -13.24
C ASP A 36 -6.91 6.15 -12.27
N GLY A 37 -6.83 7.47 -12.19
CA GLY A 37 -7.67 8.24 -11.28
C GLY A 37 -7.04 8.56 -9.94
N VAL A 38 -5.91 7.99 -9.62
CA VAL A 38 -5.18 8.29 -8.40
C VAL A 38 -4.29 9.50 -8.66
N ALA A 39 -4.53 10.59 -7.90
CA ALA A 39 -3.68 11.78 -8.01
C ALA A 39 -2.36 11.56 -7.31
N GLY A 40 -2.38 10.76 -6.25
CA GLY A 40 -1.16 10.44 -5.50
C GLY A 40 -1.52 9.87 -4.15
N LEU A 41 -0.50 9.64 -3.36
CA LEU A 41 -0.66 9.19 -1.98
C LEU A 41 -0.38 10.36 -1.04
N THR A 42 -0.89 10.26 0.17
CA THR A 42 -0.68 11.29 1.17
C THR A 42 -0.34 10.64 2.51
N ASP A 43 0.44 11.34 3.31
CA ASP A 43 0.81 10.87 4.64
C ASP A 43 -0.29 11.29 5.62
N PRO A 44 -0.99 10.35 6.24
CA PRO A 44 -2.09 10.72 7.16
C PRO A 44 -1.59 11.45 8.40
N GLN A 45 -0.29 11.39 8.69
CA GLN A 45 0.29 12.08 9.82
C GLN A 45 0.80 13.46 9.47
N GLY A 46 0.81 13.79 8.19
CA GLY A 46 1.37 15.05 7.72
C GLY A 46 0.31 15.97 7.15
N PRO A 47 0.76 17.05 6.51
CA PRO A 47 -0.16 17.98 5.83
C PRO A 47 -0.89 17.26 4.70
N PRO A 48 -2.09 17.72 4.35
CA PRO A 48 -2.93 17.02 3.35
C PRO A 48 -2.52 17.36 1.91
N PHE A 49 -1.36 16.94 1.52
CA PHE A 49 -0.93 17.13 0.14
C PHE A 49 -0.37 15.83 -0.40
N VAL A 50 -0.25 15.78 -1.72
CA VAL A 50 0.29 14.62 -2.40
C VAL A 50 1.78 14.51 -2.12
N LEU A 51 2.20 13.33 -1.71
CA LEU A 51 3.61 13.07 -1.46
C LEU A 51 4.37 13.02 -2.78
N PRO A 52 5.63 13.48 -2.79
CA PRO A 52 6.48 13.28 -3.97
C PRO A 52 6.57 11.77 -4.27
N PRO A 53 6.67 11.40 -5.55
CA PRO A 53 6.70 9.98 -5.91
C PRO A 53 7.77 9.18 -5.17
N GLY A 54 8.92 9.77 -4.91
CA GLY A 54 9.98 9.07 -4.19
C GLY A 54 9.68 8.83 -2.73
N GLU A 55 8.63 9.47 -2.19
CA GLU A 55 8.24 9.31 -0.79
C GLU A 55 6.84 8.72 -0.65
N ALA A 56 6.30 8.21 -1.74
CA ALA A 56 4.91 7.74 -1.73
C ALA A 56 4.67 6.62 -0.72
N ARG A 57 5.71 5.84 -0.39
CA ARG A 57 5.55 4.76 0.59
C ARG A 57 5.12 5.27 1.97
N ARG A 58 5.32 6.55 2.27
CA ARG A 58 4.86 7.14 3.52
C ARG A 58 3.34 7.20 3.61
N GLY A 59 2.66 7.02 2.49
CA GLY A 59 1.21 6.95 2.46
C GLY A 59 0.68 5.53 2.65
N VAL A 60 1.54 4.57 2.97
CA VAL A 60 1.15 3.18 3.16
C VAL A 60 1.55 2.72 4.54
N ASP A 61 0.58 2.20 5.30
CA ASP A 61 0.86 1.59 6.59
C ASP A 61 0.82 0.08 6.43
N VAL A 62 1.83 -0.59 6.93
CA VAL A 62 1.96 -2.05 6.80
C VAL A 62 1.75 -2.67 8.18
N HIS A 63 0.85 -3.63 8.24
CA HIS A 63 0.54 -4.34 9.47
C HIS A 63 0.70 -5.83 9.23
N VAL A 64 1.51 -6.48 10.05
CA VAL A 64 1.71 -7.91 9.97
C VAL A 64 1.30 -8.52 11.28
N HIS A 65 0.45 -9.54 11.22
CA HIS A 65 0.03 -10.25 12.40
C HIS A 65 0.06 -11.73 12.07
N GLN A 66 1.00 -12.45 12.67
CA GLN A 66 1.25 -13.84 12.37
C GLN A 66 1.60 -13.97 10.88
N ASN A 67 0.77 -14.67 10.11
CA ASN A 67 1.01 -14.83 8.68
C ASN A 67 0.14 -13.92 7.83
N ASP A 68 -0.58 -13.03 8.47
CA ASP A 68 -1.51 -12.15 7.76
C ASP A 68 -0.86 -10.80 7.50
N LEU A 69 -1.03 -10.33 6.29
CA LEU A 69 -0.54 -9.03 5.90
C LEU A 69 -1.72 -8.12 5.60
N ALA A 70 -1.70 -6.93 6.18
CA ALA A 70 -2.68 -5.89 5.87
C ALA A 70 -1.93 -4.61 5.56
N VAL A 71 -2.40 -3.88 4.56
CA VAL A 71 -1.86 -2.57 4.25
C VAL A 71 -3.00 -1.57 4.16
N ASP A 72 -2.74 -0.36 4.63
CA ASP A 72 -3.64 0.76 4.50
C ASP A 72 -2.98 1.75 3.56
N VAL A 73 -3.66 2.08 2.47
CA VAL A 73 -3.13 2.99 1.46
C VAL A 73 -3.96 4.26 1.48
N HIS A 74 -3.31 5.39 1.70
CA HIS A 74 -3.97 6.68 1.83
C HIS A 74 -3.84 7.44 0.51
N LEU A 75 -4.98 7.62 -0.17
CA LEU A 75 -5.01 8.16 -1.53
C LEU A 75 -5.63 9.54 -1.60
N ILE A 76 -5.20 10.27 -2.60
CA ILE A 76 -5.91 11.44 -3.11
C ILE A 76 -6.43 11.04 -4.49
N VAL A 77 -7.73 11.19 -4.71
CA VAL A 77 -8.37 10.84 -5.97
C VAL A 77 -8.43 12.09 -6.84
N GLN A 78 -8.22 11.93 -8.14
CA GLN A 78 -8.28 13.05 -9.06
C GLN A 78 -9.68 13.67 -9.10
N THR A 79 -9.71 14.98 -9.15
CA THR A 79 -10.96 15.72 -9.24
C THR A 79 -11.75 15.28 -10.47
N GLY A 80 -13.04 15.07 -10.29
CA GLY A 80 -13.92 14.68 -11.39
C GLY A 80 -14.02 13.18 -11.64
N ARG A 81 -13.28 12.38 -10.88
CA ARG A 81 -13.34 10.92 -11.03
C ARG A 81 -14.26 10.33 -9.97
N SER A 82 -14.80 9.16 -10.27
CA SER A 82 -15.60 8.44 -9.29
C SER A 82 -14.71 7.93 -8.18
N ILE A 83 -14.91 8.43 -6.97
CA ILE A 83 -14.09 8.04 -5.82
C ILE A 83 -14.19 6.53 -5.58
N ALA A 84 -15.41 5.99 -5.62
CA ALA A 84 -15.60 4.56 -5.35
C ALA A 84 -14.91 3.68 -6.40
N ASP A 85 -15.01 4.06 -7.68
CA ASP A 85 -14.41 3.27 -8.73
C ASP A 85 -12.88 3.31 -8.64
N VAL A 86 -12.32 4.48 -8.39
CA VAL A 86 -10.87 4.62 -8.27
C VAL A 86 -10.36 3.84 -7.07
N ALA A 87 -11.09 3.91 -5.95
CA ALA A 87 -10.68 3.19 -4.75
C ALA A 87 -10.70 1.68 -4.98
N ARG A 88 -11.73 1.17 -5.65
CA ARG A 88 -11.80 -0.27 -5.95
C ARG A 88 -10.69 -0.70 -6.91
N ALA A 89 -10.41 0.13 -7.91
CA ALA A 89 -9.34 -0.17 -8.85
C ALA A 89 -7.99 -0.19 -8.16
N ALA A 90 -7.75 0.77 -7.27
CA ALA A 90 -6.51 0.82 -6.51
C ALA A 90 -6.39 -0.39 -5.59
N GLN A 91 -7.48 -0.78 -4.93
CA GLN A 91 -7.47 -1.94 -4.07
C GLN A 91 -7.09 -3.20 -4.84
N SER A 92 -7.68 -3.39 -6.01
CA SER A 92 -7.37 -4.55 -6.85
C SER A 92 -5.93 -4.54 -7.31
N ALA A 93 -5.42 -3.37 -7.72
CA ALA A 93 -4.05 -3.25 -8.20
C ALA A 93 -3.04 -3.55 -7.10
N VAL A 94 -3.28 -3.00 -5.92
CA VAL A 94 -2.37 -3.21 -4.79
C VAL A 94 -2.40 -4.68 -4.36
N ARG A 95 -3.60 -5.25 -4.26
CA ARG A 95 -3.73 -6.65 -3.86
C ARG A 95 -3.01 -7.57 -4.85
N ALA A 96 -3.20 -7.33 -6.14
CA ALA A 96 -2.55 -8.15 -7.16
C ALA A 96 -1.03 -8.04 -7.09
N ALA A 97 -0.53 -6.83 -6.92
CA ALA A 97 0.92 -6.60 -6.84
C ALA A 97 1.53 -7.31 -5.62
N LEU A 98 0.86 -7.21 -4.48
CA LEU A 98 1.35 -7.84 -3.27
C LEU A 98 1.29 -9.37 -3.36
N SER A 99 0.18 -9.89 -3.88
CA SER A 99 0.04 -11.34 -4.03
C SER A 99 1.09 -11.90 -4.96
N PHE A 100 1.31 -11.23 -6.07
CA PHE A 100 2.27 -11.69 -7.05
C PHE A 100 3.70 -11.59 -6.53
N THR A 101 4.03 -10.44 -5.96
CA THR A 101 5.41 -10.16 -5.56
C THR A 101 5.82 -10.93 -4.33
N LEU A 102 4.90 -11.09 -3.37
CA LEU A 102 5.20 -11.72 -2.09
C LEU A 102 4.72 -13.15 -2.01
N ASP A 103 4.03 -13.62 -3.03
CA ASP A 103 3.48 -14.98 -3.06
C ASP A 103 2.56 -15.21 -1.86
N LEU A 104 1.74 -14.23 -1.54
CA LEU A 104 0.77 -14.32 -0.47
C LEU A 104 -0.61 -14.50 -1.06
N PRO A 105 -1.41 -15.43 -0.52
CA PRO A 105 -2.68 -15.74 -1.14
C PRO A 105 -3.70 -14.60 -1.07
N GLU A 106 -3.78 -13.90 0.04
CA GLU A 106 -4.83 -12.89 0.17
C GLU A 106 -4.46 -11.80 1.16
N PRO A 107 -3.60 -10.88 0.75
CA PRO A 107 -3.32 -9.74 1.61
C PRO A 107 -4.56 -8.87 1.74
N THR A 108 -4.75 -8.30 2.91
CA THR A 108 -5.83 -7.35 3.14
C THR A 108 -5.37 -5.98 2.71
N VAL A 109 -6.13 -5.35 1.83
CA VAL A 109 -5.81 -4.01 1.34
C VAL A 109 -6.96 -3.09 1.65
N ASN A 110 -6.71 -2.08 2.45
CA ASN A 110 -7.68 -1.05 2.79
C ASN A 110 -7.26 0.22 2.09
N ILE A 111 -8.20 0.80 1.34
CA ILE A 111 -7.96 2.06 0.66
C ILE A 111 -8.68 3.14 1.46
N ARG A 112 -7.92 4.15 1.86
CA ARG A 112 -8.48 5.28 2.59
C ARG A 112 -8.33 6.51 1.73
N VAL A 113 -9.46 7.02 1.25
CA VAL A 113 -9.44 8.21 0.41
C VAL A 113 -9.45 9.41 1.33
N GLN A 114 -8.37 10.16 1.29
CA GLN A 114 -8.18 11.31 2.19
C GLN A 114 -8.66 12.61 1.59
N GLY A 115 -8.83 12.65 0.28
CA GLY A 115 -9.27 13.85 -0.36
C GLY A 115 -9.33 13.72 -1.87
N VAL A 116 -9.73 14.79 -2.51
CA VAL A 116 -9.84 14.89 -3.96
C VAL A 116 -9.00 16.07 -4.39
N GLY A 117 -8.21 15.90 -5.42
CA GLY A 117 -7.36 16.97 -5.89
C GLY A 117 -6.58 16.58 -7.12
N GLY A 118 -5.72 17.50 -7.55
CA GLY A 118 -4.94 17.27 -8.73
C GLY A 118 -5.83 17.25 -9.96
N ARG A 119 -5.43 16.45 -10.94
CA ARG A 119 -6.19 16.44 -12.19
C ARG A 119 -6.65 15.14 -12.63
#